data_392ad36a9f5a173f336f3216c77098a5
#
_entry.id   392ad36a9f5a173f336f3216c77098a5
#
_cell.length_a   1.000
_cell.length_b   1.000
_cell.length_c   1.000
_cell.angle_alpha   90.00
_cell.angle_beta   90.00
_cell.angle_gamma   90.00
#
_symmetry.space_group_name_H-M   'P 1'
#
loop_
_entity.id
_entity.type
_entity.pdbx_description
1 polymer ?
#
loop_
_entity_poly.entity_id
_entity_poly.type
_entity_poly.pdbx_seq_one_letter_code
_entity_poly.pdbx_strand_id
1 'polypeptide(L)'
;MKNIKNSIKLRICFDLDNCLVTSPAIEGDYTTVSPIHKNINILNYLHDCGHTIIIHTARRMRTHNGNVMKVMQDIGSLTFAQLNSFNIKYDEVYFGKPYAHFYIDDLAINSFANIQKEIGFYDSSIKEREFNQLDYKSIEVVTKKSKDTLKIQAEIAWYKGIPKELTPLFPKLYDYSTDYYNIEFIHGLTFSYLYTHQLLTIEMFNGFLKAISAIHHQSIYRPKDIDLYSNYGPKLYSRYAEHLDFYKEIANNNVEDTYKKINNFLEEYKKQDSGKWAMIHGDPVFSNVMMDKDNEIKLFDMRGLLGKHITPCGDSNYDYAKIYQSLIGYDEILLKKNVDEEYREHFMQEFKKYLGNARYIEIKNLTNSLLFSLIPLHKENKENCKLFYNLIR
;
A
#
# COMPACT_ATOMS: atom_id res chain seq x y z
N MET A 1 -32.07 10.42 -10.07
CA MET A 1 -31.45 10.80 -8.78
C MET A 1 -30.07 10.18 -8.78
N LYS A 2 -29.00 10.98 -8.90
CA LYS A 2 -27.62 10.48 -8.81
C LYS A 2 -27.37 10.07 -7.36
N ASN A 3 -27.13 8.78 -7.10
CA ASN A 3 -26.62 8.31 -5.83
C ASN A 3 -25.28 9.03 -5.59
N ILE A 4 -25.24 9.92 -4.62
CA ILE A 4 -24.00 10.50 -4.11
C ILE A 4 -23.29 9.36 -3.38
N LYS A 5 -22.35 8.70 -4.09
CA LYS A 5 -21.41 7.77 -3.45
C LYS A 5 -20.68 8.59 -2.38
N ASN A 6 -20.80 8.19 -1.11
CA ASN A 6 -20.06 8.81 -0.02
C ASN A 6 -18.55 8.50 -0.20
N SER A 7 -17.79 9.47 -0.69
CA SER A 7 -16.33 9.37 -0.68
C SER A 7 -15.83 9.38 0.77
N ILE A 8 -14.86 8.53 1.09
CA ILE A 8 -14.18 8.57 2.40
C ILE A 8 -13.44 9.89 2.48
N LYS A 9 -13.97 10.82 3.28
CA LYS A 9 -13.34 12.11 3.56
C LYS A 9 -12.64 12.03 4.90
N LEU A 10 -11.30 12.07 4.87
CA LEU A 10 -10.52 12.16 6.09
C LEU A 10 -10.51 13.60 6.60
N ARG A 11 -10.35 13.75 7.91
CA ARG A 11 -10.02 15.01 8.58
C ARG A 11 -8.56 14.93 9.00
N ILE A 12 -7.71 15.77 8.40
CA ILE A 12 -6.26 15.69 8.57
C ILE A 12 -5.79 16.99 9.19
N CYS A 13 -5.19 16.90 10.38
CA CYS A 13 -4.71 18.04 11.13
C CYS A 13 -3.20 18.20 10.98
N PHE A 14 -2.78 19.34 10.48
CA PHE A 14 -1.37 19.73 10.38
C PHE A 14 -1.00 20.78 11.44
N ASP A 15 0.16 20.58 12.07
CA ASP A 15 0.79 21.68 12.80
C ASP A 15 1.35 22.71 11.79
N LEU A 16 1.61 23.92 12.24
CA LEU A 16 2.13 24.99 11.38
C LEU A 16 3.65 25.08 11.45
N ASP A 17 4.21 25.39 12.61
CA ASP A 17 5.64 25.64 12.78
C ASP A 17 6.44 24.33 12.83
N ASN A 18 7.53 24.23 12.06
CA ASN A 18 8.30 23.00 11.83
C ASN A 18 7.54 21.87 11.18
N CYS A 19 6.37 22.15 10.63
CA CYS A 19 5.57 21.21 9.83
C CYS A 19 5.30 21.77 8.43
N LEU A 20 4.66 22.93 8.33
CA LEU A 20 4.36 23.62 7.06
C LEU A 20 5.29 24.81 6.80
N VAL A 21 5.79 25.42 7.86
CA VAL A 21 6.79 26.50 7.79
C VAL A 21 7.95 26.18 8.75
N THR A 22 9.11 26.79 8.49
CA THR A 22 10.29 26.64 9.37
C THR A 22 10.08 27.33 10.72
N SER A 23 10.95 27.06 11.68
CA SER A 23 11.11 27.98 12.83
C SER A 23 11.49 29.40 12.35
N PRO A 24 11.08 30.44 13.08
CA PRO A 24 11.56 31.80 12.80
C PRO A 24 13.09 31.85 12.78
N ALA A 25 13.65 32.50 11.77
CA ALA A 25 15.10 32.72 11.69
C ALA A 25 15.59 33.68 12.79
N ILE A 26 14.72 34.60 13.24
CA ILE A 26 14.91 35.47 14.39
C ILE A 26 13.93 35.06 15.47
N GLU A 27 14.44 34.73 16.65
CA GLU A 27 13.57 34.23 17.75
C GLU A 27 12.44 35.22 18.06
N GLY A 28 11.22 34.72 18.04
CA GLY A 28 9.99 35.48 18.29
C GLY A 28 9.50 36.32 17.11
N ASP A 29 10.23 36.40 15.99
CA ASP A 29 9.81 37.13 14.79
C ASP A 29 9.29 36.16 13.72
N TYR A 30 8.00 35.90 13.74
CA TYR A 30 7.32 35.00 12.78
C TYR A 30 7.26 35.53 11.34
N THR A 31 7.70 36.79 11.08
CA THR A 31 7.83 37.28 9.69
C THR A 31 8.99 36.62 8.96
N THR A 32 9.91 35.99 9.67
CA THR A 32 11.14 35.37 9.17
C THR A 32 11.02 33.88 8.87
N VAL A 33 9.82 33.30 8.98
CA VAL A 33 9.58 31.89 8.62
C VAL A 33 9.57 31.68 7.11
N SER A 34 9.97 30.49 6.66
CA SER A 34 9.95 30.09 5.25
C SER A 34 9.06 28.87 5.03
N PRO A 35 8.42 28.71 3.86
CA PRO A 35 7.56 27.57 3.58
C PRO A 35 8.35 26.27 3.44
N ILE A 36 7.80 25.17 3.98
CA ILE A 36 8.30 23.79 3.77
C ILE A 36 7.51 23.20 2.60
N HIS A 37 7.93 23.48 1.39
CA HIS A 37 7.21 23.15 0.16
C HIS A 37 6.83 21.69 0.05
N LYS A 38 7.70 20.74 0.50
CA LYS A 38 7.39 19.30 0.50
C LYS A 38 6.07 19.03 1.22
N ASN A 39 5.89 19.52 2.42
CA ASN A 39 4.70 19.25 3.24
C ASN A 39 3.48 20.05 2.77
N ILE A 40 3.70 21.29 2.30
CA ILE A 40 2.63 22.12 1.69
C ILE A 40 2.06 21.45 0.44
N ASN A 41 2.90 20.88 -0.42
CA ASN A 41 2.45 20.19 -1.61
C ASN A 41 1.59 18.97 -1.26
N ILE A 42 1.99 18.19 -0.25
CA ILE A 42 1.22 17.04 0.24
C ILE A 42 -0.13 17.52 0.80
N LEU A 43 -0.13 18.55 1.64
CA LEU A 43 -1.34 19.12 2.23
C LEU A 43 -2.31 19.58 1.13
N ASN A 44 -1.82 20.37 0.17
CA ASN A 44 -2.64 20.90 -0.92
C ASN A 44 -3.21 19.77 -1.78
N TYR A 45 -2.41 18.75 -2.03
CA TYR A 45 -2.85 17.54 -2.70
C TYR A 45 -4.01 16.85 -1.95
N LEU A 46 -3.87 16.65 -0.63
CA LEU A 46 -4.91 16.05 0.21
C LEU A 46 -6.21 16.88 0.20
N HIS A 47 -6.09 18.21 0.25
CA HIS A 47 -7.22 19.11 0.12
C HIS A 47 -7.91 18.94 -1.25
N ASP A 48 -7.14 18.86 -2.35
CA ASP A 48 -7.68 18.71 -3.70
C ASP A 48 -8.32 17.33 -3.93
N CYS A 49 -7.90 16.32 -3.16
CA CYS A 49 -8.59 15.03 -3.06
C CYS A 49 -9.92 15.08 -2.29
N GLY A 50 -10.28 16.23 -1.74
CA GLY A 50 -11.54 16.45 -1.01
C GLY A 50 -11.50 16.06 0.45
N HIS A 51 -10.32 15.87 1.05
CA HIS A 51 -10.15 15.70 2.49
C HIS A 51 -10.29 17.05 3.20
N THR A 52 -10.76 17.04 4.44
CA THR A 52 -10.83 18.25 5.28
C THR A 52 -9.45 18.50 5.89
N ILE A 53 -8.87 19.66 5.62
CA ILE A 53 -7.58 20.07 6.13
C ILE A 53 -7.75 21.05 7.29
N ILE A 54 -7.12 20.68 8.40
CA ILE A 54 -7.15 21.44 9.65
C ILE A 54 -5.73 21.94 9.95
N ILE A 55 -5.58 23.20 10.24
CA ILE A 55 -4.33 23.79 10.76
C ILE A 55 -4.49 24.01 12.26
N HIS A 56 -3.58 23.49 13.07
CA HIS A 56 -3.61 23.63 14.53
C HIS A 56 -2.26 24.13 15.05
N THR A 57 -2.19 25.37 15.53
CA THR A 57 -0.93 26.03 15.90
C THR A 57 -0.85 26.40 17.37
N ALA A 58 0.36 26.28 17.94
CA ALA A 58 0.73 26.70 19.28
C ALA A 58 1.43 28.08 19.31
N ARG A 59 1.43 28.83 18.19
CA ARG A 59 2.05 30.15 18.11
C ARG A 59 1.60 31.06 19.26
N ARG A 60 2.56 31.70 19.92
CA ARG A 60 2.33 32.65 21.04
C ARG A 60 1.55 32.08 22.25
N MET A 61 1.24 30.78 22.28
CA MET A 61 0.52 30.18 23.43
C MET A 61 1.33 30.29 24.72
N ARG A 62 2.64 30.07 24.67
CA ARG A 62 3.56 30.32 25.82
C ARG A 62 3.58 31.79 26.22
N THR A 63 3.70 32.68 25.24
CA THR A 63 3.81 34.18 25.47
C THR A 63 2.57 34.71 26.18
N HIS A 64 1.38 34.19 25.85
CA HIS A 64 0.11 34.65 26.40
C HIS A 64 -0.49 33.70 27.44
N ASN A 65 0.32 32.80 28.03
CA ASN A 65 -0.11 31.89 29.09
C ASN A 65 -1.41 31.13 28.73
N GLY A 66 -1.54 30.67 27.49
CA GLY A 66 -2.70 29.92 27.02
C GLY A 66 -3.93 30.76 26.65
N ASN A 67 -3.86 32.09 26.71
CA ASN A 67 -4.99 32.95 26.36
C ASN A 67 -5.13 33.08 24.83
N VAL A 68 -5.99 32.28 24.23
CA VAL A 68 -6.23 32.20 22.78
C VAL A 68 -6.65 33.53 22.17
N MET A 69 -7.48 34.34 22.89
CA MET A 69 -7.90 35.64 22.37
C MET A 69 -6.71 36.61 22.22
N LYS A 70 -5.81 36.63 23.19
CA LYS A 70 -4.58 37.46 23.09
C LYS A 70 -3.65 36.94 22.00
N VAL A 71 -3.55 35.61 21.82
CA VAL A 71 -2.82 35.00 20.73
C VAL A 71 -3.36 35.44 19.38
N MET A 72 -4.68 35.39 19.19
CA MET A 72 -5.33 35.81 17.94
C MET A 72 -5.08 37.30 17.64
N GLN A 73 -5.14 38.17 18.66
CA GLN A 73 -4.86 39.60 18.51
C GLN A 73 -3.40 39.87 18.14
N ASP A 74 -2.44 39.11 18.68
CA ASP A 74 -1.00 39.29 18.46
C ASP A 74 -0.57 38.75 17.09
N ILE A 75 -0.89 37.50 16.77
CA ILE A 75 -0.28 36.78 15.64
C ILE A 75 -1.27 36.35 14.57
N GLY A 76 -2.59 36.47 14.80
CA GLY A 76 -3.61 35.94 13.90
C GLY A 76 -3.50 36.50 12.49
N SER A 77 -3.46 37.83 12.34
CA SER A 77 -3.38 38.49 11.02
C SER A 77 -2.16 38.06 10.23
N LEU A 78 -0.98 37.99 10.87
CA LEU A 78 0.26 37.54 10.24
C LEU A 78 0.15 36.08 9.83
N THR A 79 -0.42 35.23 10.69
CA THR A 79 -0.58 33.79 10.37
C THR A 79 -1.45 33.59 9.15
N PHE A 80 -2.62 34.24 9.05
CA PHE A 80 -3.47 34.15 7.87
C PHE A 80 -2.83 34.71 6.61
N ALA A 81 -2.07 35.82 6.73
CA ALA A 81 -1.32 36.37 5.61
C ALA A 81 -0.28 35.38 5.08
N GLN A 82 0.40 34.64 5.96
CA GLN A 82 1.38 33.62 5.60
C GLN A 82 0.71 32.40 4.95
N LEU A 83 -0.39 31.89 5.50
CA LEU A 83 -1.14 30.78 4.90
C LEU A 83 -1.51 31.11 3.44
N ASN A 84 -1.97 32.34 3.19
CA ASN A 84 -2.31 32.79 1.84
C ASN A 84 -1.07 32.97 0.96
N SER A 85 -0.01 33.63 1.46
CA SER A 85 1.20 33.90 0.65
C SER A 85 1.97 32.64 0.27
N PHE A 86 1.92 31.60 1.10
CA PHE A 86 2.56 30.31 0.86
C PHE A 86 1.63 29.33 0.11
N ASN A 87 0.44 29.80 -0.30
CA ASN A 87 -0.56 29.01 -1.01
C ASN A 87 -0.95 27.71 -0.27
N ILE A 88 -1.14 27.79 1.05
CA ILE A 88 -1.57 26.67 1.89
C ILE A 88 -3.09 26.62 1.86
N LYS A 89 -3.65 25.51 1.37
CA LYS A 89 -5.10 25.23 1.32
C LYS A 89 -5.55 24.65 2.66
N TYR A 90 -6.67 25.14 3.20
CA TYR A 90 -7.22 24.63 4.45
C TYR A 90 -8.72 24.91 4.54
N ASP A 91 -9.41 24.11 5.35
CA ASP A 91 -10.84 24.27 5.67
C ASP A 91 -11.02 24.90 7.05
N GLU A 92 -10.14 24.56 8.02
CA GLU A 92 -10.26 24.98 9.41
C GLU A 92 -8.89 25.44 9.93
N VAL A 93 -8.88 26.48 10.79
CA VAL A 93 -7.68 26.92 11.51
C VAL A 93 -8.01 27.06 13.00
N TYR A 94 -7.23 26.38 13.82
CA TYR A 94 -7.32 26.47 15.27
C TYR A 94 -6.05 27.08 15.86
N PHE A 95 -6.21 28.19 16.56
CA PHE A 95 -5.24 28.67 17.51
C PHE A 95 -5.54 28.04 18.87
N GLY A 96 -4.51 27.84 19.69
CA GLY A 96 -4.75 27.29 21.03
C GLY A 96 -4.26 25.85 21.21
N LYS A 97 -3.47 25.33 20.27
CA LYS A 97 -2.73 24.10 20.52
C LYS A 97 -1.90 24.31 21.79
N PRO A 98 -2.03 23.49 22.84
CA PRO A 98 -1.31 23.68 24.08
C PRO A 98 0.21 23.77 23.83
N TYR A 99 0.90 24.69 24.51
CA TYR A 99 2.35 24.65 24.53
C TYR A 99 2.81 23.42 25.33
N ALA A 100 3.50 22.50 24.70
CA ALA A 100 4.05 21.31 25.31
C ALA A 100 5.45 21.00 24.76
N HIS A 101 6.28 20.31 25.55
CA HIS A 101 7.58 19.84 25.09
C HIS A 101 7.45 18.55 24.25
N PHE A 102 6.42 17.75 24.51
CA PHE A 102 6.12 16.52 23.79
C PHE A 102 4.62 16.38 23.59
N TYR A 103 4.23 15.85 22.44
CA TYR A 103 2.90 15.34 22.17
C TYR A 103 2.98 13.83 22.06
N ILE A 104 2.25 13.12 22.91
CA ILE A 104 2.13 11.65 22.85
C ILE A 104 0.73 11.38 22.34
N ASP A 105 0.62 10.80 21.16
CA ASP A 105 -0.64 10.66 20.43
C ASP A 105 -0.55 9.41 19.54
N ASP A 106 -1.63 8.65 19.46
CA ASP A 106 -1.73 7.41 18.68
C ASP A 106 -1.97 7.65 17.18
N LEU A 107 -2.42 8.85 16.80
CA LEU A 107 -2.69 9.25 15.42
C LEU A 107 -1.63 10.19 14.84
N ALA A 108 -0.64 10.61 15.63
CA ALA A 108 0.34 11.59 15.18
C ALA A 108 1.41 10.99 14.28
N ILE A 109 1.67 11.66 13.18
CA ILE A 109 2.75 11.36 12.22
C ILE A 109 3.83 12.44 12.36
N ASN A 110 5.09 12.03 12.41
CA ASN A 110 6.20 12.97 12.44
C ASN A 110 6.29 13.75 11.11
N SER A 111 6.31 15.08 11.16
CA SER A 111 6.35 15.95 9.97
C SER A 111 7.60 15.78 9.09
N PHE A 112 8.68 15.18 9.60
CA PHE A 112 9.88 14.83 8.86
C PHE A 112 9.84 13.40 8.28
N ALA A 113 8.85 12.58 8.68
CA ALA A 113 8.62 11.27 8.08
C ALA A 113 8.14 11.42 6.63
N ASN A 114 8.04 10.31 5.92
CA ASN A 114 7.34 10.30 4.64
C ASN A 114 5.83 10.27 4.90
N ILE A 115 5.23 11.47 4.98
CA ILE A 115 3.80 11.64 5.27
C ILE A 115 2.94 10.86 4.28
N GLN A 116 3.26 10.87 2.99
CA GLN A 116 2.53 10.11 1.97
C GLN A 116 2.48 8.62 2.29
N LYS A 117 3.62 8.06 2.71
CA LYS A 117 3.71 6.66 3.12
C LYS A 117 2.87 6.38 4.37
N GLU A 118 3.00 7.22 5.38
CA GLU A 118 2.34 7.02 6.68
C GLU A 118 0.81 7.10 6.57
N ILE A 119 0.28 7.95 5.67
CA ILE A 119 -1.16 8.06 5.39
C ILE A 119 -1.64 7.14 4.27
N GLY A 120 -0.76 6.23 3.78
CA GLY A 120 -1.12 5.20 2.81
C GLY A 120 -1.30 5.69 1.39
N PHE A 121 -0.87 6.91 1.05
CA PHE A 121 -0.71 7.28 -0.35
C PHE A 121 0.38 6.42 -0.96
N TYR A 122 0.12 5.94 -2.17
CA TYR A 122 1.06 5.12 -2.90
C TYR A 122 2.39 5.83 -3.02
N ASP A 123 3.23 5.56 -2.06
CA ASP A 123 4.66 5.63 -2.19
C ASP A 123 5.12 4.17 -2.21
N SER A 124 5.74 3.75 -3.26
CA SER A 124 6.40 2.45 -3.38
C SER A 124 7.56 2.27 -2.41
N SER A 125 7.54 2.98 -1.33
CA SER A 125 8.46 2.84 -0.21
C SER A 125 8.18 1.62 0.70
N ILE A 126 7.62 0.54 0.19
CA ILE A 126 8.29 -0.72 0.41
C ILE A 126 9.70 -0.41 -0.07
N LYS A 127 10.63 -0.11 0.86
CA LYS A 127 12.01 0.32 0.64
C LYS A 127 12.42 -0.04 -0.76
N GLU A 128 12.81 0.93 -1.58
CA GLU A 128 13.37 0.66 -2.89
C GLU A 128 14.17 -0.62 -2.75
N ARG A 129 13.57 -1.75 -3.17
CA ARG A 129 14.38 -2.94 -3.32
C ARG A 129 15.41 -2.45 -4.28
N GLU A 130 16.69 -2.63 -4.03
CA GLU A 130 17.84 -2.06 -4.73
C GLU A 130 17.69 -1.98 -6.27
N PHE A 131 16.59 -2.50 -6.79
CA PHE A 131 16.26 -2.70 -8.19
C PHE A 131 15.12 -1.82 -8.75
N ASN A 132 14.30 -1.16 -7.93
CA ASN A 132 13.17 -0.35 -8.42
C ASN A 132 13.29 1.08 -7.93
N GLN A 133 13.36 2.04 -8.84
CA GLN A 133 13.21 3.46 -8.57
C GLN A 133 11.84 3.93 -9.04
N LEU A 134 11.12 4.66 -8.18
CA LEU A 134 9.95 5.43 -8.56
C LEU A 134 10.31 6.91 -8.53
N ASP A 135 10.04 7.59 -9.62
CA ASP A 135 10.29 9.01 -9.78
C ASP A 135 8.96 9.70 -10.13
N TYR A 136 8.61 10.72 -9.37
CA TYR A 136 7.39 11.51 -9.58
C TYR A 136 7.73 12.70 -10.47
N LYS A 137 7.56 12.54 -11.78
CA LYS A 137 7.84 13.60 -12.75
C LYS A 137 6.84 14.75 -12.72
N SER A 138 5.62 14.50 -12.22
CA SER A 138 4.56 15.50 -12.05
C SER A 138 3.51 15.00 -11.06
N ILE A 139 2.54 15.85 -10.72
CA ILE A 139 1.37 15.48 -9.89
C ILE A 139 0.50 14.39 -10.55
N GLU A 140 0.70 14.12 -11.84
CA GLU A 140 -0.15 13.25 -12.66
C GLU A 140 0.55 11.97 -13.15
N VAL A 141 1.87 11.86 -13.02
CA VAL A 141 2.66 10.79 -13.65
C VAL A 141 3.63 10.16 -12.68
N VAL A 142 3.56 8.84 -12.55
CA VAL A 142 4.52 8.00 -11.81
C VAL A 142 5.40 7.27 -12.81
N THR A 143 6.73 7.38 -12.64
CA THR A 143 7.70 6.57 -13.37
C THR A 143 8.16 5.40 -12.50
N LYS A 144 7.99 4.18 -12.97
CA LYS A 144 8.60 2.99 -12.36
C LYS A 144 9.80 2.56 -13.19
N LYS A 145 10.96 2.48 -12.55
CA LYS A 145 12.23 2.05 -13.16
C LYS A 145 12.83 0.88 -12.40
N SER A 146 13.42 -0.07 -13.11
CA SER A 146 14.10 -1.23 -12.49
C SER A 146 15.29 -1.67 -13.30
N LYS A 147 16.32 -2.19 -12.60
CA LYS A 147 17.43 -2.90 -13.22
C LYS A 147 17.03 -4.30 -13.72
N ASP A 148 15.96 -4.87 -13.18
CA ASP A 148 15.36 -6.11 -13.67
C ASP A 148 14.47 -5.79 -14.88
N THR A 149 15.09 -5.77 -16.05
CA THR A 149 14.42 -5.45 -17.31
C THR A 149 13.36 -6.47 -17.69
N LEU A 150 13.53 -7.75 -17.34
CA LEU A 150 12.53 -8.78 -17.60
C LEU A 150 11.24 -8.49 -16.84
N LYS A 151 11.36 -8.08 -15.57
CA LYS A 151 10.21 -7.71 -14.74
C LYS A 151 9.47 -6.50 -15.33
N ILE A 152 10.21 -5.43 -15.69
CA ILE A 152 9.61 -4.23 -16.29
C ILE A 152 8.90 -4.55 -17.61
N GLN A 153 9.52 -5.34 -18.47
CA GLN A 153 8.91 -5.76 -19.75
C GLN A 153 7.64 -6.60 -19.54
N ALA A 154 7.63 -7.46 -18.52
CA ALA A 154 6.46 -8.25 -18.19
C ALA A 154 5.29 -7.39 -17.69
N GLU A 155 5.58 -6.41 -16.83
CA GLU A 155 4.58 -5.44 -16.36
C GLU A 155 4.05 -4.59 -17.53
N ILE A 156 4.92 -4.10 -18.41
CA ILE A 156 4.52 -3.38 -19.63
C ILE A 156 3.64 -4.24 -20.54
N ALA A 157 4.04 -5.50 -20.77
CA ALA A 157 3.25 -6.43 -21.58
C ALA A 157 1.86 -6.66 -20.98
N TRP A 158 1.77 -6.74 -19.66
CA TRP A 158 0.50 -6.85 -18.94
C TRP A 158 -0.36 -5.61 -19.18
N TYR A 159 0.16 -4.39 -19.00
CA TYR A 159 -0.57 -3.14 -19.27
C TYR A 159 -1.07 -3.05 -20.71
N LYS A 160 -0.23 -3.43 -21.68
CA LYS A 160 -0.60 -3.43 -23.11
C LYS A 160 -1.66 -4.46 -23.46
N GLY A 161 -1.72 -5.55 -22.69
CA GLY A 161 -2.67 -6.64 -22.88
C GLY A 161 -3.98 -6.47 -22.12
N ILE A 162 -4.23 -5.36 -21.43
CA ILE A 162 -5.46 -5.16 -20.67
C ILE A 162 -6.67 -5.16 -21.61
N PRO A 163 -7.66 -6.05 -21.41
CA PRO A 163 -8.92 -6.02 -22.11
C PRO A 163 -9.63 -4.67 -21.92
N LYS A 164 -10.27 -4.17 -22.96
CA LYS A 164 -10.88 -2.83 -22.96
C LYS A 164 -11.88 -2.62 -21.80
N GLU A 165 -12.64 -3.63 -21.48
CA GLU A 165 -13.61 -3.61 -20.38
C GLU A 165 -12.99 -3.53 -18.99
N LEU A 166 -11.72 -3.92 -18.84
CA LEU A 166 -10.99 -3.86 -17.59
C LEU A 166 -10.17 -2.57 -17.42
N THR A 167 -9.99 -1.77 -18.48
CA THR A 167 -9.17 -0.55 -18.40
C THR A 167 -9.54 0.41 -17.27
N PRO A 168 -10.81 0.56 -16.85
CA PRO A 168 -11.16 1.41 -15.72
C PRO A 168 -10.56 0.97 -14.38
N LEU A 169 -10.14 -0.29 -14.25
CA LEU A 169 -9.52 -0.82 -13.02
C LEU A 169 -8.03 -0.49 -12.88
N PHE A 170 -7.40 0.08 -13.90
CA PHE A 170 -5.95 0.26 -13.94
C PHE A 170 -5.56 1.70 -14.28
N PRO A 171 -4.42 2.20 -13.77
CA PRO A 171 -3.85 3.45 -14.23
C PRO A 171 -3.50 3.37 -15.72
N LYS A 172 -3.62 4.49 -16.43
CA LYS A 172 -3.23 4.58 -17.83
C LYS A 172 -1.72 4.43 -17.98
N LEU A 173 -1.29 3.60 -18.93
CA LEU A 173 0.10 3.57 -19.38
C LEU A 173 0.32 4.70 -20.38
N TYR A 174 1.25 5.63 -20.09
CA TYR A 174 1.54 6.78 -20.97
C TYR A 174 2.69 6.47 -21.93
N ASP A 175 3.85 6.13 -21.40
CA ASP A 175 5.00 5.73 -22.20
C ASP A 175 5.84 4.65 -21.48
N TYR A 176 6.78 4.05 -22.19
CA TYR A 176 7.61 2.98 -21.64
C TYR A 176 8.91 2.80 -22.44
N SER A 177 9.90 2.19 -21.81
CA SER A 177 11.15 1.76 -22.44
C SER A 177 11.53 0.34 -21.94
N THR A 178 12.76 -0.07 -22.15
CA THR A 178 13.25 -1.38 -21.71
C THR A 178 13.40 -1.51 -20.20
N ASP A 179 13.62 -0.38 -19.50
CA ASP A 179 13.95 -0.32 -18.08
C ASP A 179 12.99 0.54 -17.25
N TYR A 180 12.01 1.18 -17.87
CA TYR A 180 11.00 1.99 -17.20
C TYR A 180 9.65 2.01 -17.91
N TYR A 181 8.62 2.43 -17.17
CA TYR A 181 7.34 2.87 -17.72
C TYR A 181 6.75 4.03 -16.91
N ASN A 182 5.91 4.83 -17.55
CA ASN A 182 5.17 5.93 -16.97
C ASN A 182 3.69 5.60 -16.95
N ILE A 183 3.08 5.71 -15.78
CA ILE A 183 1.65 5.49 -15.57
C ILE A 183 0.99 6.70 -14.91
N GLU A 184 -0.32 6.75 -15.02
CA GLU A 184 -1.17 7.68 -14.32
C GLU A 184 -0.94 7.59 -12.81
N PHE A 185 -0.81 8.76 -12.16
CA PHE A 185 -0.83 8.83 -10.72
C PHE A 185 -2.26 8.70 -10.21
N ILE A 186 -2.53 7.70 -9.39
CA ILE A 186 -3.85 7.49 -8.79
C ILE A 186 -3.97 8.26 -7.50
N HIS A 187 -4.95 9.16 -7.46
CA HIS A 187 -5.30 9.91 -6.26
C HIS A 187 -6.26 9.09 -5.41
N GLY A 188 -5.79 8.55 -4.29
CA GLY A 188 -6.62 7.69 -3.44
C GLY A 188 -5.89 7.11 -2.22
N LEU A 189 -6.53 6.21 -1.52
CA LEU A 189 -5.99 5.50 -0.36
C LEU A 189 -5.79 4.03 -0.70
N THR A 190 -4.64 3.46 -0.30
CA THR A 190 -4.40 2.03 -0.48
C THR A 190 -5.32 1.22 0.43
N PHE A 191 -5.69 0.01 0.01
CA PHE A 191 -6.40 -0.93 0.87
C PHE A 191 -5.58 -1.30 2.10
N SER A 192 -4.25 -1.31 2.00
CA SER A 192 -3.34 -1.49 3.12
C SER A 192 -3.56 -0.43 4.21
N TYR A 193 -3.65 0.85 3.81
CA TYR A 193 -3.98 1.93 4.73
C TYR A 193 -5.39 1.79 5.29
N LEU A 194 -6.39 1.62 4.42
CA LEU A 194 -7.79 1.50 4.83
C LEU A 194 -7.99 0.34 5.82
N TYR A 195 -7.33 -0.79 5.58
CA TYR A 195 -7.42 -1.98 6.44
C TYR A 195 -6.74 -1.75 7.79
N THR A 196 -5.50 -1.27 7.78
CA THR A 196 -4.72 -1.08 9.02
C THR A 196 -5.21 0.07 9.89
N HIS A 197 -6.02 0.99 9.34
CA HIS A 197 -6.72 2.05 10.08
C HIS A 197 -8.20 1.75 10.32
N GLN A 198 -8.64 0.52 10.02
CA GLN A 198 -10.03 0.05 10.21
C GLN A 198 -11.07 0.91 9.47
N LEU A 199 -10.70 1.43 8.32
CA LEU A 199 -11.52 2.24 7.41
C LEU A 199 -12.02 1.45 6.20
N LEU A 200 -11.45 0.28 5.92
CA LEU A 200 -11.91 -0.60 4.85
C LEU A 200 -13.28 -1.16 5.23
N THR A 201 -14.25 -1.06 4.32
CA THR A 201 -15.58 -1.64 4.54
C THR A 201 -15.73 -2.97 3.79
N ILE A 202 -16.68 -3.79 4.23
CA ILE A 202 -17.01 -5.05 3.54
C ILE A 202 -17.49 -4.77 2.10
N GLU A 203 -18.17 -3.66 1.86
CA GLU A 203 -18.60 -3.28 0.51
C GLU A 203 -17.40 -3.03 -0.41
N MET A 204 -16.39 -2.27 0.07
CA MET A 204 -15.14 -2.04 -0.67
C MET A 204 -14.40 -3.33 -0.95
N PHE A 205 -14.28 -4.19 0.07
CA PHE A 205 -13.63 -5.48 -0.06
C PHE A 205 -14.34 -6.38 -1.07
N ASN A 206 -15.67 -6.45 -1.03
CA ASN A 206 -16.47 -7.18 -2.01
C ASN A 206 -16.34 -6.59 -3.43
N GLY A 207 -16.23 -5.27 -3.54
CA GLY A 207 -15.90 -4.60 -4.81
C GLY A 207 -14.55 -5.04 -5.35
N PHE A 208 -13.53 -5.12 -4.51
CA PHE A 208 -12.22 -5.62 -4.86
C PHE A 208 -12.23 -7.09 -5.30
N LEU A 209 -12.92 -7.97 -4.56
CA LEU A 209 -13.07 -9.38 -4.98
C LEU A 209 -13.77 -9.52 -6.33
N LYS A 210 -14.76 -8.67 -6.62
CA LYS A 210 -15.40 -8.60 -7.94
C LYS A 210 -14.44 -8.14 -9.03
N ALA A 211 -13.59 -7.14 -8.76
CA ALA A 211 -12.58 -6.68 -9.72
C ALA A 211 -11.57 -7.79 -10.05
N ILE A 212 -11.07 -8.53 -9.05
CA ILE A 212 -10.20 -9.70 -9.26
C ILE A 212 -10.94 -10.79 -10.04
N SER A 213 -12.19 -11.07 -9.70
CA SER A 213 -13.00 -12.04 -10.45
C SER A 213 -13.19 -11.64 -11.92
N ALA A 214 -13.37 -10.34 -12.21
CA ALA A 214 -13.50 -9.85 -13.59
C ALA A 214 -12.21 -10.09 -14.41
N ILE A 215 -11.03 -9.96 -13.78
CA ILE A 215 -9.74 -10.30 -14.40
C ILE A 215 -9.71 -11.81 -14.69
N HIS A 216 -10.07 -12.65 -13.73
CA HIS A 216 -10.03 -14.11 -13.87
C HIS A 216 -11.01 -14.67 -14.92
N HIS A 217 -12.09 -13.96 -15.23
CA HIS A 217 -13.08 -14.38 -16.23
C HIS A 217 -12.66 -14.06 -17.68
N GLN A 218 -11.50 -13.44 -17.88
CA GLN A 218 -11.00 -13.22 -19.23
C GLN A 218 -10.59 -14.56 -19.87
N SER A 219 -11.15 -14.83 -21.04
CA SER A 219 -10.87 -16.08 -21.78
C SER A 219 -9.53 -15.96 -22.51
N ILE A 220 -8.50 -16.65 -22.01
CA ILE A 220 -7.17 -16.65 -22.60
C ILE A 220 -6.70 -18.08 -22.82
N TYR A 221 -6.20 -18.35 -24.03
CA TYR A 221 -5.62 -19.63 -24.39
C TYR A 221 -4.44 -20.01 -23.48
N ARG A 222 -4.38 -21.26 -23.03
CA ARG A 222 -3.25 -21.80 -22.27
C ARG A 222 -2.28 -22.48 -23.24
N PRO A 223 -1.03 -21.98 -23.41
CA PRO A 223 0.00 -22.68 -24.15
C PRO A 223 0.39 -23.99 -23.45
N LYS A 224 0.67 -25.04 -24.23
CA LYS A 224 0.97 -26.39 -23.69
C LYS A 224 2.33 -26.46 -22.98
N ASP A 225 3.25 -25.59 -23.32
CA ASP A 225 4.63 -25.52 -22.83
C ASP A 225 4.77 -24.71 -21.55
N ILE A 226 3.69 -24.09 -21.06
CA ILE A 226 3.73 -23.27 -19.84
C ILE A 226 3.27 -24.11 -18.63
N ASP A 227 4.19 -24.32 -17.69
CA ASP A 227 3.85 -24.94 -16.39
C ASP A 227 3.18 -23.93 -15.47
N LEU A 228 1.88 -24.14 -15.19
CA LEU A 228 1.06 -23.32 -14.32
C LEU A 228 1.64 -23.16 -12.90
N TYR A 229 2.39 -24.15 -12.46
CA TYR A 229 2.91 -24.25 -11.09
C TYR A 229 4.32 -23.65 -10.90
N SER A 230 4.88 -23.02 -11.94
CA SER A 230 6.25 -22.46 -11.92
C SER A 230 6.50 -21.43 -10.81
N ASN A 231 5.46 -20.74 -10.35
CA ASN A 231 5.57 -19.73 -9.29
C ASN A 231 5.44 -20.30 -7.87
N TYR A 232 5.27 -21.62 -7.71
CA TYR A 232 5.13 -22.32 -6.42
C TYR A 232 6.38 -23.13 -6.07
N GLY A 233 6.38 -24.43 -6.33
CA GLY A 233 7.43 -25.36 -5.94
C GLY A 233 8.85 -24.93 -6.37
N PRO A 234 9.09 -24.62 -7.66
CA PRO A 234 10.40 -24.16 -8.11
C PRO A 234 10.89 -22.91 -7.38
N LYS A 235 10.00 -21.95 -7.14
CA LYS A 235 10.31 -20.73 -6.41
C LYS A 235 10.58 -20.99 -4.92
N LEU A 236 9.78 -21.85 -4.29
CA LEU A 236 9.95 -22.26 -2.90
C LEU A 236 11.33 -22.92 -2.72
N TYR A 237 11.69 -23.87 -3.59
CA TYR A 237 12.96 -24.59 -3.56
C TYR A 237 14.15 -23.63 -3.72
N SER A 238 14.15 -22.77 -4.75
CA SER A 238 15.22 -21.80 -4.98
C SER A 238 15.45 -20.91 -3.77
N ARG A 239 14.36 -20.34 -3.20
CA ARG A 239 14.44 -19.49 -2.01
C ARG A 239 14.99 -20.24 -0.79
N TYR A 240 14.51 -21.46 -0.56
CA TYR A 240 14.98 -22.29 0.55
C TYR A 240 16.46 -22.65 0.41
N ALA A 241 16.87 -23.14 -0.77
CA ALA A 241 18.24 -23.57 -1.01
C ALA A 241 19.25 -22.40 -0.94
N GLU A 242 18.90 -21.24 -1.53
CA GLU A 242 19.77 -20.05 -1.55
C GLU A 242 19.93 -19.38 -0.19
N HIS A 243 18.97 -19.56 0.73
CA HIS A 243 18.91 -18.82 2.00
C HIS A 243 18.72 -19.70 3.23
N LEU A 244 19.15 -20.98 3.18
CA LEU A 244 18.93 -21.97 4.24
C LEU A 244 19.41 -21.50 5.61
N ASP A 245 20.60 -20.92 5.71
CA ASP A 245 21.18 -20.47 6.98
C ASP A 245 20.34 -19.30 7.56
N PHE A 246 19.88 -18.41 6.70
CA PHE A 246 19.00 -17.33 7.13
C PHE A 246 17.64 -17.85 7.64
N TYR A 247 17.06 -18.85 7.00
CA TYR A 247 15.84 -19.49 7.49
C TYR A 247 16.03 -20.17 8.84
N LYS A 248 17.15 -20.86 9.06
CA LYS A 248 17.47 -21.48 10.35
C LYS A 248 17.57 -20.43 11.47
N GLU A 249 18.15 -19.27 11.18
CA GLU A 249 18.23 -18.15 12.12
C GLU A 249 16.84 -17.59 12.48
N ILE A 250 15.91 -17.53 11.52
CA ILE A 250 14.56 -16.98 11.73
C ILE A 250 13.64 -17.98 12.46
N ALA A 251 13.72 -19.27 12.13
CA ALA A 251 12.73 -20.30 12.44
C ALA A 251 13.06 -21.14 13.68
N ASN A 252 14.08 -20.80 14.48
CA ASN A 252 14.47 -21.55 15.68
C ASN A 252 14.53 -23.08 15.46
N ASN A 253 15.21 -23.54 14.40
CA ASN A 253 15.44 -24.94 14.03
C ASN A 253 14.24 -25.75 13.49
N ASN A 254 13.07 -25.16 13.29
CA ASN A 254 11.89 -25.89 12.76
C ASN A 254 11.63 -25.66 11.27
N VAL A 255 12.57 -25.06 10.56
CA VAL A 255 12.38 -24.64 9.16
C VAL A 255 12.24 -25.82 8.21
N GLU A 256 12.98 -26.92 8.44
CA GLU A 256 12.97 -28.08 7.55
C GLU A 256 11.61 -28.77 7.52
N ASP A 257 10.97 -28.95 8.69
CA ASP A 257 9.64 -29.54 8.77
C ASP A 257 8.58 -28.63 8.14
N THR A 258 8.69 -27.30 8.34
CA THR A 258 7.81 -26.32 7.69
C THR A 258 7.98 -26.37 6.17
N TYR A 259 9.21 -26.39 5.68
CA TYR A 259 9.48 -26.53 4.25
C TYR A 259 8.89 -27.82 3.67
N LYS A 260 9.14 -28.99 4.34
CA LYS A 260 8.60 -30.28 3.91
C LYS A 260 7.08 -30.29 3.81
N LYS A 261 6.38 -29.76 4.84
CA LYS A 261 4.92 -29.67 4.84
C LYS A 261 4.40 -28.84 3.66
N ILE A 262 4.98 -27.66 3.42
CA ILE A 262 4.60 -26.78 2.32
C ILE A 262 4.89 -27.46 0.97
N ASN A 263 6.07 -28.05 0.80
CA ASN A 263 6.45 -28.70 -0.44
C ASN A 263 5.54 -29.90 -0.76
N ASN A 264 5.25 -30.76 0.22
CA ASN A 264 4.33 -31.90 0.04
C ASN A 264 2.93 -31.44 -0.42
N PHE A 265 2.42 -30.35 0.17
CA PHE A 265 1.15 -29.77 -0.26
C PHE A 265 1.23 -29.28 -1.72
N LEU A 266 2.29 -28.57 -2.11
CA LEU A 266 2.44 -28.06 -3.47
C LEU A 266 2.60 -29.18 -4.52
N GLU A 267 3.28 -30.26 -4.17
CA GLU A 267 3.40 -31.44 -5.03
C GLU A 267 2.03 -32.10 -5.26
N GLU A 268 1.24 -32.25 -4.18
CA GLU A 268 -0.10 -32.82 -4.30
C GLU A 268 -1.05 -31.88 -5.06
N TYR A 269 -0.97 -30.56 -4.82
CA TYR A 269 -1.71 -29.53 -5.55
C TYR A 269 -1.45 -29.59 -7.06
N LYS A 270 -0.19 -29.77 -7.44
CA LYS A 270 0.22 -29.95 -8.84
C LYS A 270 -0.24 -31.28 -9.41
N LYS A 271 -0.08 -32.37 -8.67
CA LYS A 271 -0.47 -33.72 -9.09
C LYS A 271 -1.96 -33.86 -9.33
N GLN A 272 -2.78 -33.18 -8.52
CA GLN A 272 -4.23 -33.14 -8.68
C GLN A 272 -4.71 -32.15 -9.76
N ASP A 273 -3.79 -31.40 -10.38
CA ASP A 273 -4.07 -30.30 -11.31
C ASP A 273 -5.12 -29.31 -10.76
N SER A 274 -5.01 -28.97 -9.47
CA SER A 274 -5.97 -28.13 -8.75
C SER A 274 -5.92 -26.65 -9.16
N GLY A 275 -4.82 -26.20 -9.80
CA GLY A 275 -4.64 -24.84 -10.30
C GLY A 275 -5.61 -24.48 -11.43
N LYS A 276 -6.02 -23.22 -11.51
CA LYS A 276 -6.99 -22.73 -12.49
C LYS A 276 -6.34 -21.68 -13.39
N TRP A 277 -6.09 -22.03 -14.63
CA TRP A 277 -5.57 -21.10 -15.62
C TRP A 277 -6.52 -19.94 -15.86
N ALA A 278 -6.04 -18.73 -15.64
CA ALA A 278 -6.78 -17.51 -15.88
C ALA A 278 -5.80 -16.33 -16.15
N MET A 279 -6.32 -15.23 -16.66
CA MET A 279 -5.63 -13.94 -16.48
C MET A 279 -5.60 -13.62 -15.00
N ILE A 280 -4.45 -13.18 -14.46
CA ILE A 280 -4.28 -12.88 -13.05
C ILE A 280 -3.59 -11.53 -12.86
N HIS A 281 -3.82 -10.89 -11.76
CA HIS A 281 -3.03 -9.72 -11.33
C HIS A 281 -1.60 -10.16 -10.97
N GLY A 282 -1.49 -11.27 -10.24
CA GLY A 282 -0.22 -11.89 -9.85
C GLY A 282 0.39 -11.35 -8.55
N ASP A 283 -0.09 -10.21 -8.03
CA ASP A 283 0.30 -9.68 -6.72
C ASP A 283 -0.75 -8.73 -6.11
N PRO A 284 -2.02 -9.12 -5.96
CA PRO A 284 -3.08 -8.25 -5.45
C PRO A 284 -3.10 -8.17 -3.92
N VAL A 285 -1.94 -7.89 -3.32
CA VAL A 285 -1.86 -7.52 -1.89
C VAL A 285 -2.47 -6.14 -1.69
N PHE A 286 -2.92 -5.84 -0.49
CA PHE A 286 -3.63 -4.59 -0.20
C PHE A 286 -2.83 -3.31 -0.52
N SER A 287 -1.49 -3.38 -0.49
CA SER A 287 -0.64 -2.27 -0.91
C SER A 287 -0.68 -1.97 -2.42
N ASN A 288 -1.17 -2.92 -3.24
CA ASN A 288 -1.28 -2.81 -4.70
C ASN A 288 -2.72 -2.55 -5.17
N VAL A 289 -3.58 -2.13 -4.25
CA VAL A 289 -4.99 -1.81 -4.49
C VAL A 289 -5.31 -0.46 -3.87
N MET A 290 -5.97 0.41 -4.62
CA MET A 290 -6.41 1.71 -4.12
C MET A 290 -7.92 1.88 -4.31
N MET A 291 -8.51 2.61 -3.38
CA MET A 291 -9.77 3.31 -3.58
C MET A 291 -9.43 4.72 -4.03
N ASP A 292 -9.78 5.10 -5.25
CA ASP A 292 -9.50 6.43 -5.76
C ASP A 292 -10.47 7.50 -5.19
N LYS A 293 -10.24 8.76 -5.54
CA LYS A 293 -11.08 9.90 -5.10
C LYS A 293 -12.55 9.80 -5.52
N ASP A 294 -12.85 9.01 -6.54
CA ASP A 294 -14.21 8.79 -7.07
C ASP A 294 -14.84 7.51 -6.50
N ASN A 295 -14.20 6.87 -5.52
CA ASN A 295 -14.53 5.56 -4.92
C ASN A 295 -14.53 4.40 -5.93
N GLU A 296 -13.67 4.50 -6.92
CA GLU A 296 -13.43 3.40 -7.84
C GLU A 296 -12.16 2.64 -7.44
N ILE A 297 -12.19 1.32 -7.63
CA ILE A 297 -11.03 0.49 -7.34
C ILE A 297 -10.00 0.62 -8.45
N LYS A 298 -8.74 0.83 -8.07
CA LYS A 298 -7.60 0.82 -8.97
C LYS A 298 -6.58 -0.22 -8.52
N LEU A 299 -6.08 -0.97 -9.49
CA LEU A 299 -5.12 -2.05 -9.33
C LEU A 299 -3.84 -1.68 -10.07
N PHE A 300 -2.70 -1.96 -9.48
CA PHE A 300 -1.39 -1.67 -10.08
C PHE A 300 -0.35 -2.69 -9.63
N ASP A 301 0.83 -2.63 -10.22
CA ASP A 301 1.94 -3.55 -9.91
C ASP A 301 1.66 -5.01 -10.27
N MET A 302 0.99 -5.23 -11.42
CA MET A 302 0.70 -6.56 -11.94
C MET A 302 2.00 -7.29 -12.29
N ARG A 303 2.02 -8.60 -12.04
CA ARG A 303 3.27 -9.36 -12.17
C ARG A 303 3.73 -9.61 -13.60
N GLY A 304 2.83 -9.99 -14.49
CA GLY A 304 3.12 -10.28 -15.90
C GLY A 304 4.10 -11.44 -16.18
N LEU A 305 4.46 -12.23 -15.15
CA LEU A 305 5.43 -13.34 -15.25
C LEU A 305 4.90 -14.63 -14.64
N LEU A 306 5.01 -15.73 -15.36
CA LEU A 306 4.82 -17.08 -14.86
C LEU A 306 6.13 -17.88 -15.08
N GLY A 307 6.88 -18.13 -14.02
CA GLY A 307 8.25 -18.59 -14.12
C GLY A 307 9.12 -17.55 -14.87
N LYS A 308 9.59 -17.92 -16.06
CA LYS A 308 10.37 -17.04 -16.97
C LYS A 308 9.54 -16.53 -18.16
N HIS A 309 8.29 -16.94 -18.28
CA HIS A 309 7.44 -16.59 -19.41
C HIS A 309 6.71 -15.27 -19.14
N ILE A 310 6.82 -14.33 -20.08
CA ILE A 310 6.03 -13.11 -20.07
C ILE A 310 4.60 -13.48 -20.46
N THR A 311 3.67 -13.39 -19.51
CA THR A 311 2.25 -13.68 -19.69
C THR A 311 1.42 -13.01 -18.61
N PRO A 312 0.24 -12.47 -18.92
CA PRO A 312 -0.70 -11.98 -17.91
C PRO A 312 -1.44 -13.11 -17.18
N CYS A 313 -1.16 -14.37 -17.55
CA CYS A 313 -1.88 -15.52 -17.06
C CYS A 313 -1.10 -16.31 -16.03
N GLY A 314 -1.85 -17.07 -15.22
CA GLY A 314 -1.34 -17.95 -14.19
C GLY A 314 -2.48 -18.69 -13.48
N ASP A 315 -2.19 -19.15 -12.29
CA ASP A 315 -3.20 -19.75 -11.42
C ASP A 315 -4.02 -18.68 -10.70
N SER A 316 -5.35 -18.66 -10.90
CA SER A 316 -6.24 -17.72 -10.21
C SER A 316 -6.22 -17.87 -8.67
N ASN A 317 -5.86 -19.06 -8.17
CA ASN A 317 -5.68 -19.28 -6.73
C ASN A 317 -4.49 -18.51 -6.15
N TYR A 318 -3.50 -18.16 -6.99
CA TYR A 318 -2.37 -17.33 -6.59
C TYR A 318 -2.81 -15.93 -6.13
N ASP A 319 -3.74 -15.30 -6.86
CA ASP A 319 -4.28 -13.98 -6.49
C ASP A 319 -5.05 -14.04 -5.16
N TYR A 320 -5.90 -15.05 -4.98
CA TYR A 320 -6.60 -15.21 -3.71
C TYR A 320 -5.67 -15.52 -2.54
N ALA A 321 -4.56 -16.24 -2.78
CA ALA A 321 -3.53 -16.45 -1.76
C ALA A 321 -2.82 -15.15 -1.38
N LYS A 322 -2.62 -14.23 -2.33
CA LYS A 322 -2.09 -12.89 -2.07
C LYS A 322 -3.05 -12.01 -1.28
N ILE A 323 -4.34 -12.07 -1.57
CA ILE A 323 -5.38 -11.38 -0.78
C ILE A 323 -5.40 -11.92 0.65
N TYR A 324 -5.39 -13.25 0.81
CA TYR A 324 -5.34 -13.88 2.13
C TYR A 324 -4.07 -13.49 2.91
N GLN A 325 -2.93 -13.37 2.24
CA GLN A 325 -1.67 -12.89 2.81
C GLN A 325 -1.84 -11.52 3.49
N SER A 326 -2.54 -10.58 2.84
CA SER A 326 -2.86 -9.26 3.41
C SER A 326 -3.79 -9.37 4.62
N LEU A 327 -4.86 -10.17 4.52
CA LEU A 327 -5.84 -10.34 5.61
C LEU A 327 -5.24 -10.88 6.90
N ILE A 328 -4.23 -11.74 6.83
CA ILE A 328 -3.64 -12.39 8.02
C ILE A 328 -2.48 -11.64 8.67
N GLY A 329 -2.17 -10.42 8.20
CA GLY A 329 -1.21 -9.56 8.90
C GLY A 329 0.01 -9.10 8.11
N TYR A 330 0.10 -9.40 6.81
CA TYR A 330 1.25 -8.96 5.98
C TYR A 330 1.43 -7.44 5.98
N ASP A 331 0.36 -6.71 5.72
CA ASP A 331 0.39 -5.24 5.66
C ASP A 331 0.61 -4.62 7.05
N GLU A 332 0.08 -5.24 8.10
CA GLU A 332 0.27 -4.81 9.48
C GLU A 332 1.74 -4.88 9.90
N ILE A 333 2.42 -5.98 9.54
CA ILE A 333 3.86 -6.15 9.80
C ILE A 333 4.67 -5.09 9.06
N LEU A 334 4.34 -4.83 7.79
CA LEU A 334 5.05 -3.83 6.99
C LEU A 334 4.87 -2.41 7.51
N LEU A 335 3.65 -2.06 7.92
CA LEU A 335 3.28 -0.72 8.37
C LEU A 335 3.45 -0.54 9.88
N LYS A 336 3.81 -1.61 10.61
CA LYS A 336 3.91 -1.63 12.09
C LYS A 336 2.63 -1.13 12.76
N LYS A 337 1.50 -1.61 12.26
CA LYS A 337 0.16 -1.32 12.77
C LYS A 337 -0.47 -2.62 13.26
N ASN A 338 -1.43 -2.51 14.17
CA ASN A 338 -2.24 -3.62 14.63
C ASN A 338 -3.68 -3.39 14.18
N VAL A 339 -4.30 -4.45 13.71
CA VAL A 339 -5.72 -4.48 13.36
C VAL A 339 -6.47 -5.24 14.45
N ASP A 340 -7.60 -4.72 14.84
CA ASP A 340 -8.49 -5.38 15.80
C ASP A 340 -8.90 -6.78 15.31
N GLU A 341 -8.91 -7.78 16.21
CA GLU A 341 -9.15 -9.17 15.84
C GLU A 341 -10.60 -9.40 15.38
N GLU A 342 -11.58 -8.71 15.97
CA GLU A 342 -12.98 -8.82 15.56
C GLU A 342 -13.17 -8.22 14.16
N TYR A 343 -12.53 -7.07 13.90
CA TYR A 343 -12.53 -6.46 12.57
C TYR A 343 -11.89 -7.38 11.53
N ARG A 344 -10.73 -7.98 11.81
CA ARG A 344 -10.05 -8.96 10.94
C ARG A 344 -10.95 -10.15 10.64
N GLU A 345 -11.53 -10.75 11.70
CA GLU A 345 -12.36 -11.95 11.57
C GLU A 345 -13.57 -11.70 10.66
N HIS A 346 -14.14 -10.51 10.69
CA HIS A 346 -15.24 -10.12 9.80
C HIS A 346 -14.84 -10.25 8.31
N PHE A 347 -13.66 -9.74 7.93
CA PHE A 347 -13.15 -9.88 6.55
C PHE A 347 -12.79 -11.33 6.21
N MET A 348 -12.25 -12.06 7.16
CA MET A 348 -11.91 -13.48 7.00
C MET A 348 -13.16 -14.33 6.73
N GLN A 349 -14.24 -14.07 7.44
CA GLN A 349 -15.53 -14.75 7.24
C GLN A 349 -16.13 -14.40 5.88
N GLU A 350 -16.11 -13.13 5.47
CA GLU A 350 -16.61 -12.72 4.16
C GLU A 350 -15.77 -13.33 3.02
N PHE A 351 -14.44 -13.37 3.17
CA PHE A 351 -13.57 -14.03 2.19
C PHE A 351 -13.80 -15.52 2.10
N LYS A 352 -13.99 -16.20 3.25
CA LYS A 352 -14.35 -17.63 3.31
C LYS A 352 -15.68 -17.91 2.65
N LYS A 353 -16.68 -17.07 2.89
CA LYS A 353 -18.00 -17.15 2.26
C LYS A 353 -17.90 -16.99 0.75
N TYR A 354 -17.10 -16.03 0.27
CA TYR A 354 -16.86 -15.80 -1.16
C TYR A 354 -16.22 -17.00 -1.86
N LEU A 355 -15.22 -17.63 -1.26
CA LEU A 355 -14.47 -18.75 -1.85
C LEU A 355 -15.17 -20.12 -1.68
N GLY A 356 -15.96 -20.27 -0.62
CA GLY A 356 -16.42 -21.58 -0.13
C GLY A 356 -15.35 -22.34 0.65
N ASN A 357 -15.77 -23.27 1.51
CA ASN A 357 -14.88 -23.93 2.49
C ASN A 357 -13.70 -24.67 1.86
N ALA A 358 -13.91 -25.44 0.81
CA ALA A 358 -12.86 -26.25 0.19
C ALA A 358 -11.75 -25.36 -0.40
N ARG A 359 -12.12 -24.38 -1.21
CA ARG A 359 -11.18 -23.45 -1.83
C ARG A 359 -10.48 -22.58 -0.80
N TYR A 360 -11.18 -22.15 0.25
CA TYR A 360 -10.57 -21.38 1.32
C TYR A 360 -9.43 -22.12 2.03
N ILE A 361 -9.58 -23.43 2.31
CA ILE A 361 -8.53 -24.28 2.90
C ILE A 361 -7.33 -24.39 1.95
N GLU A 362 -7.60 -24.59 0.67
CA GLU A 362 -6.55 -24.64 -0.37
C GLU A 362 -5.76 -23.32 -0.46
N ILE A 363 -6.46 -22.18 -0.45
CA ILE A 363 -5.86 -20.84 -0.46
C ILE A 363 -4.98 -20.59 0.79
N LYS A 364 -5.42 -21.03 1.97
CA LYS A 364 -4.60 -20.95 3.19
C LYS A 364 -3.26 -21.67 3.02
N ASN A 365 -3.28 -22.88 2.50
CA ASN A 365 -2.07 -23.67 2.29
C ASN A 365 -1.16 -23.07 1.20
N LEU A 366 -1.74 -22.57 0.11
CA LEU A 366 -0.98 -21.85 -0.91
C LEU A 366 -0.31 -20.61 -0.33
N THR A 367 -1.00 -19.87 0.55
CA THR A 367 -0.46 -18.66 1.19
C THR A 367 0.76 -18.98 2.04
N ASN A 368 0.82 -20.14 2.71
CA ASN A 368 2.01 -20.57 3.44
C ASN A 368 3.26 -20.62 2.53
N SER A 369 3.13 -21.09 1.29
CA SER A 369 4.22 -21.11 0.33
C SER A 369 4.67 -19.71 -0.09
N LEU A 370 3.73 -18.78 -0.23
CA LEU A 370 4.01 -17.39 -0.57
C LEU A 370 4.70 -16.67 0.59
N LEU A 371 4.21 -16.82 1.82
CA LEU A 371 4.83 -16.29 3.03
C LEU A 371 6.25 -16.82 3.21
N PHE A 372 6.44 -18.14 3.10
CA PHE A 372 7.76 -18.72 3.19
C PHE A 372 8.71 -18.13 2.14
N SER A 373 8.28 -18.10 0.88
CA SER A 373 9.11 -17.60 -0.23
C SER A 373 9.41 -16.10 -0.16
N LEU A 374 8.62 -15.28 0.55
CA LEU A 374 8.87 -13.85 0.65
C LEU A 374 9.90 -13.47 1.73
N ILE A 375 10.12 -14.33 2.74
CA ILE A 375 10.99 -14.05 3.89
C ILE A 375 12.38 -13.52 3.46
N PRO A 376 13.15 -14.18 2.57
CA PRO A 376 14.47 -13.69 2.18
C PRO A 376 14.45 -12.33 1.45
N LEU A 377 13.29 -11.92 0.91
CA LEU A 377 13.15 -10.62 0.25
C LEU A 377 13.13 -9.45 1.27
N HIS A 378 12.92 -9.76 2.54
CA HIS A 378 12.89 -8.82 3.65
C HIS A 378 14.05 -9.01 4.63
N LYS A 379 15.14 -9.69 4.21
CA LYS A 379 16.28 -10.07 5.07
C LYS A 379 16.94 -8.91 5.83
N GLU A 380 16.76 -7.68 5.33
CA GLU A 380 17.24 -6.46 5.98
C GLU A 380 16.52 -6.17 7.31
N ASN A 381 15.32 -6.69 7.50
CA ASN A 381 14.53 -6.57 8.72
C ASN A 381 14.18 -7.96 9.26
N LYS A 382 15.10 -8.50 10.10
CA LYS A 382 14.94 -9.83 10.70
C LYS A 382 13.70 -9.96 11.58
N GLU A 383 13.27 -8.89 12.23
CA GLU A 383 12.08 -8.87 13.06
C GLU A 383 10.83 -9.12 12.20
N ASN A 384 10.67 -8.38 11.12
CA ASN A 384 9.58 -8.61 10.18
C ASN A 384 9.62 -10.04 9.61
N CYS A 385 10.82 -10.57 9.30
CA CYS A 385 10.97 -11.95 8.82
C CYS A 385 10.46 -12.99 9.82
N LYS A 386 10.75 -12.81 11.11
CA LYS A 386 10.21 -13.68 12.17
C LYS A 386 8.69 -13.58 12.26
N LEU A 387 8.14 -12.38 12.17
CA LEU A 387 6.70 -12.16 12.17
C LEU A 387 6.04 -12.82 10.96
N PHE A 388 6.60 -12.68 9.74
CA PHE A 388 6.10 -13.40 8.56
C PHE A 388 6.16 -14.91 8.70
N TYR A 389 7.24 -15.45 9.30
CA TYR A 389 7.34 -16.87 9.55
C TYR A 389 6.24 -17.36 10.52
N ASN A 390 5.91 -16.57 11.54
CA ASN A 390 4.85 -16.87 12.50
C ASN A 390 3.43 -16.85 11.90
N LEU A 391 3.23 -16.22 10.74
CA LEU A 391 1.96 -16.28 10.02
C LEU A 391 1.75 -17.63 9.29
N ILE A 392 2.80 -18.43 9.10
CA ILE A 392 2.72 -19.74 8.45
C ILE A 392 2.05 -20.73 9.43
N ARG A 393 0.94 -21.35 9.03
CA ARG A 393 0.09 -22.17 9.89
C ARG A 393 -0.14 -23.57 9.30
#